data_f5b99963e4bf6df483d26b0cb5f288cb
#
_entry.id   f5b99963e4bf6df483d26b0cb5f288cb
#
_cell.length_a   1.000
_cell.length_b   1.000
_cell.length_c   1.000
_cell.angle_alpha   90.00
_cell.angle_beta   90.00
_cell.angle_gamma   90.00
#
_symmetry.space_group_name_H-M   'P 1'
#
loop_
_entity.id
_entity.type
_entity.pdbx_description
1 polymer ?
#
loop_
_entity_poly.entity_id
_entity_poly.type
_entity_poly.pdbx_seq_one_letter_code
_entity_poly.pdbx_strand_id
1 'polypeptide(L)'
;MICPECKQENMTGALFCDECGAKLTSEESPVITTAESNLRIVLKDSGQEVPLPDKPEIIMGREDPVSGIFPDVDFTPYGGDEGGVSRLHAKILKEGDVYKIEDLGSTNATVVNKQRLSPHTPVTLKTGDEIRFGKVAFEFKAA
;
A
#
# COMPACT_ATOMS: atom_id res chain seq x y z
N MET A 1 19.96 -16.26 -21.72
CA MET A 1 18.51 -16.19 -21.67
C MET A 1 17.92 -16.39 -23.06
N ILE A 2 17.06 -17.34 -23.21
CA ILE A 2 16.51 -17.68 -24.53
C ILE A 2 15.10 -17.16 -24.67
N CYS A 3 14.86 -16.44 -25.75
CA CYS A 3 13.53 -15.90 -26.03
C CYS A 3 12.51 -17.04 -26.31
N PRO A 4 11.37 -17.04 -25.65
CA PRO A 4 10.36 -18.07 -25.87
C PRO A 4 9.64 -17.95 -27.22
N GLU A 5 9.74 -16.80 -27.86
CA GLU A 5 9.08 -16.56 -29.14
C GLU A 5 9.93 -16.99 -30.33
N CYS A 6 11.12 -16.42 -30.47
CA CYS A 6 12.00 -16.70 -31.60
C CYS A 6 13.17 -17.62 -31.26
N LYS A 7 13.32 -17.96 -29.99
CA LYS A 7 14.39 -18.84 -29.50
C LYS A 7 15.79 -18.28 -29.69
N GLN A 8 15.91 -16.99 -29.84
CA GLN A 8 17.19 -16.33 -29.93
C GLN A 8 17.79 -16.18 -28.54
N GLU A 9 19.09 -16.42 -28.44
CA GLU A 9 19.80 -16.25 -27.18
C GLU A 9 20.04 -14.77 -26.92
N ASN A 10 19.70 -14.31 -25.72
CA ASN A 10 19.88 -12.92 -25.31
C ASN A 10 20.74 -12.84 -24.08
N MET A 11 21.20 -11.63 -23.77
CA MET A 11 22.01 -11.40 -22.58
C MET A 11 21.20 -11.64 -21.33
N THR A 12 21.86 -12.16 -20.30
CA THR A 12 21.24 -12.31 -18.99
C THR A 12 20.81 -10.94 -18.47
N GLY A 13 19.56 -10.84 -18.06
CA GLY A 13 19.00 -9.56 -17.60
C GLY A 13 18.38 -8.71 -18.66
N ALA A 14 18.36 -9.16 -19.91
CA ALA A 14 17.69 -8.44 -20.98
C ALA A 14 16.19 -8.41 -20.73
N LEU A 15 15.59 -7.25 -20.93
CA LEU A 15 14.15 -7.09 -20.75
C LEU A 15 13.35 -7.48 -21.99
N PHE A 16 13.94 -7.31 -23.16
CA PHE A 16 13.31 -7.62 -24.44
C PHE A 16 14.28 -8.34 -25.34
N CYS A 17 13.73 -9.16 -26.22
CA CYS A 17 14.53 -9.86 -27.21
C CYS A 17 15.03 -8.87 -28.26
N ASP A 18 16.30 -8.98 -28.60
CA ASP A 18 16.92 -8.10 -29.61
C ASP A 18 16.44 -8.41 -31.04
N GLU A 19 15.95 -9.62 -31.26
CA GLU A 19 15.52 -10.04 -32.59
C GLU A 19 14.04 -9.75 -32.85
N CYS A 20 13.16 -10.25 -31.97
CA CYS A 20 11.73 -10.12 -32.20
C CYS A 20 11.05 -9.10 -31.31
N GLY A 21 11.76 -8.55 -30.31
CA GLY A 21 11.18 -7.58 -29.39
C GLY A 21 10.24 -8.16 -28.34
N ALA A 22 10.16 -9.46 -28.22
CA ALA A 22 9.29 -10.09 -27.25
C ALA A 22 9.81 -9.85 -25.83
N LYS A 23 8.89 -9.75 -24.89
CA LYS A 23 9.26 -9.52 -23.48
C LYS A 23 9.86 -10.78 -22.89
N LEU A 24 11.03 -10.64 -22.32
CA LEU A 24 11.80 -11.76 -21.74
C LEU A 24 11.60 -11.93 -20.25
N THR A 25 11.09 -10.91 -19.59
CA THR A 25 11.04 -10.89 -18.14
C THR A 25 9.74 -11.41 -17.55
N SER A 26 8.87 -11.91 -18.39
CA SER A 26 7.56 -12.35 -17.93
C SER A 26 7.62 -13.46 -16.89
N GLU A 27 8.61 -14.30 -16.98
CA GLU A 27 8.70 -15.45 -16.12
C GLU A 27 9.13 -15.12 -14.71
N GLU A 28 10.05 -14.20 -14.53
CA GLU A 28 10.51 -13.88 -13.19
C GLU A 28 9.75 -12.74 -12.56
N SER A 29 9.33 -11.78 -13.33
CA SER A 29 8.66 -10.63 -12.79
C SER A 29 7.40 -10.95 -11.98
N PRO A 30 6.52 -11.81 -12.44
CA PRO A 30 5.30 -12.08 -11.68
C PRO A 30 5.57 -12.73 -10.34
N VAL A 31 6.60 -13.49 -10.28
CA VAL A 31 6.90 -14.24 -9.07
C VAL A 31 7.34 -13.31 -7.95
N ILE A 32 8.34 -12.53 -8.25
CA ILE A 32 9.00 -11.75 -7.22
C ILE A 32 8.15 -10.59 -6.77
N THR A 33 7.76 -9.79 -7.70
CA THR A 33 7.09 -8.54 -7.39
C THR A 33 5.74 -8.76 -6.77
N THR A 34 5.00 -9.69 -7.30
CA THR A 34 3.64 -9.94 -6.86
C THR A 34 3.59 -10.42 -5.42
N ALA A 35 4.52 -11.27 -5.05
CA ALA A 35 4.52 -11.81 -3.70
C ALA A 35 4.73 -10.73 -2.65
N GLU A 36 5.55 -9.73 -2.97
CA GLU A 36 5.85 -8.67 -2.04
C GLU A 36 4.84 -7.54 -2.08
N SER A 37 4.20 -7.36 -3.23
CA SER A 37 3.30 -6.24 -3.45
C SER A 37 1.85 -6.53 -3.08
N ASN A 38 1.59 -7.59 -2.36
CA ASN A 38 0.23 -7.94 -1.97
C ASN A 38 -0.33 -7.05 -0.87
N LEU A 39 0.48 -6.18 -0.33
CA LEU A 39 0.06 -5.25 0.70
C LEU A 39 -0.84 -4.18 0.08
N ARG A 40 -2.08 -4.12 0.54
CA ARG A 40 -3.05 -3.17 0.01
C ARG A 40 -4.16 -2.93 1.00
N ILE A 41 -4.96 -1.91 0.74
CA ILE A 41 -6.19 -1.66 1.48
C ILE A 41 -7.35 -1.67 0.49
N VAL A 42 -8.52 -2.07 0.97
CA VAL A 42 -9.75 -2.12 0.16
C VAL A 42 -10.77 -1.21 0.81
N LEU A 43 -11.17 -0.16 0.09
CA LEU A 43 -12.14 0.79 0.58
C LEU A 43 -13.51 0.12 0.67
N LYS A 44 -14.18 0.27 1.81
CA LYS A 44 -15.47 -0.39 2.03
C LYS A 44 -16.61 0.23 1.25
N ASP A 45 -16.56 1.53 1.03
CA ASP A 45 -17.63 2.22 0.32
C ASP A 45 -17.67 1.91 -1.17
N SER A 46 -16.51 1.86 -1.80
CA SER A 46 -16.41 1.66 -3.25
C SER A 46 -15.85 0.29 -3.63
N GLY A 47 -15.24 -0.42 -2.70
CA GLY A 47 -14.55 -1.65 -3.00
C GLY A 47 -13.25 -1.45 -3.75
N GLN A 48 -12.77 -0.22 -3.85
CA GLN A 48 -11.55 0.09 -4.56
C GLN A 48 -10.33 -0.40 -3.80
N GLU A 49 -9.41 -1.04 -4.50
CA GLU A 49 -8.16 -1.50 -3.92
C GLU A 49 -7.09 -0.43 -4.09
N VAL A 50 -6.41 -0.10 -3.02
CA VAL A 50 -5.32 0.87 -3.01
C VAL A 50 -4.04 0.14 -2.65
N PRO A 51 -3.10 0.01 -3.58
CA PRO A 51 -1.84 -0.67 -3.28
C PRO A 51 -1.00 0.16 -2.31
N LEU A 52 -0.33 -0.52 -1.40
CA LEU A 52 0.55 0.13 -0.45
C LEU A 52 2.01 -0.06 -0.91
N PRO A 53 2.87 0.94 -0.71
CA PRO A 53 4.28 0.81 -1.07
C PRO A 53 4.98 -0.19 -0.15
N ASP A 54 6.03 -0.80 -0.66
CA ASP A 54 6.85 -1.72 0.13
C ASP A 54 7.90 -0.91 0.89
N LYS A 55 7.51 -0.42 2.06
CA LYS A 55 8.34 0.42 2.92
C LYS A 55 8.20 -0.02 4.36
N PRO A 56 9.23 0.16 5.19
CA PRO A 56 9.12 -0.16 6.62
C PRO A 56 8.10 0.73 7.35
N GLU A 57 7.88 1.94 6.85
CA GLU A 57 6.86 2.84 7.38
C GLU A 57 6.03 3.38 6.24
N ILE A 58 4.72 3.19 6.32
CA ILE A 58 3.77 3.67 5.31
C ILE A 58 2.90 4.73 5.96
N ILE A 59 3.09 5.97 5.58
CA ILE A 59 2.34 7.09 6.16
C ILE A 59 1.06 7.30 5.37
N MET A 60 -0.04 7.39 6.06
CA MET A 60 -1.37 7.56 5.47
C MET A 60 -2.02 8.83 5.97
N GLY A 61 -2.65 9.56 5.05
CA GLY A 61 -3.31 10.82 5.39
C GLY A 61 -3.78 11.55 4.16
N ARG A 62 -3.68 12.88 4.17
CA ARG A 62 -4.06 13.71 3.03
C ARG A 62 -2.88 14.58 2.61
N GLU A 63 -2.61 14.59 1.32
CA GLU A 63 -1.56 15.43 0.77
C GLU A 63 -1.88 16.91 0.97
N ASP A 64 -0.90 17.66 1.45
CA ASP A 64 -1.01 19.10 1.61
C ASP A 64 0.27 19.75 1.09
N PRO A 65 0.33 20.10 -0.21
CA PRO A 65 1.53 20.70 -0.79
C PRO A 65 1.89 22.05 -0.18
N VAL A 66 0.91 22.78 0.29
CA VAL A 66 1.14 24.09 0.90
C VAL A 66 1.95 23.95 2.18
N SER A 67 1.67 22.92 2.96
CA SER A 67 2.40 22.63 4.20
C SER A 67 3.59 21.68 3.98
N GLY A 68 3.81 21.23 2.76
CA GLY A 68 4.87 20.28 2.46
C GLY A 68 4.62 18.88 2.97
N ILE A 69 3.36 18.47 3.06
CA ILE A 69 2.98 17.17 3.58
C ILE A 69 2.61 16.24 2.42
N PHE A 70 3.36 15.13 2.32
CA PHE A 70 3.18 14.15 1.24
C PHE A 70 3.15 12.74 1.83
N PRO A 71 1.98 12.26 2.29
CA PRO A 71 1.91 10.91 2.81
C PRO A 71 2.11 9.87 1.70
N ASP A 72 2.52 8.67 2.07
CA ASP A 72 2.71 7.59 1.10
C ASP A 72 1.38 7.15 0.49
N VAL A 73 0.29 7.25 1.24
CA VAL A 73 -1.05 6.99 0.75
C VAL A 73 -1.89 8.24 0.99
N ASP A 74 -2.36 8.85 -0.09
CA ASP A 74 -3.19 10.06 -0.03
C ASP A 74 -4.66 9.67 -0.15
N PHE A 75 -5.44 10.00 0.88
CA PHE A 75 -6.87 9.69 0.91
C PHE A 75 -7.75 10.77 0.29
N THR A 76 -7.16 11.85 -0.19
CA THR A 76 -7.94 12.93 -0.81
C THR A 76 -8.85 12.42 -1.93
N PRO A 77 -8.37 11.60 -2.90
CA PRO A 77 -9.24 11.09 -3.96
C PRO A 77 -10.27 10.06 -3.47
N TYR A 78 -10.13 9.60 -2.23
CA TYR A 78 -11.02 8.59 -1.66
C TYR A 78 -11.98 9.19 -0.63
N GLY A 79 -12.23 10.48 -0.70
CA GLY A 79 -13.14 11.15 0.22
C GLY A 79 -12.52 11.50 1.56
N GLY A 80 -11.20 11.56 1.65
CA GLY A 80 -10.52 11.84 2.90
C GLY A 80 -10.83 13.20 3.50
N ASP A 81 -10.98 14.20 2.66
CA ASP A 81 -11.31 15.56 3.11
C ASP A 81 -12.68 15.59 3.77
N GLU A 82 -13.68 15.07 3.10
CA GLU A 82 -15.05 15.01 3.62
C GLU A 82 -15.17 14.02 4.77
N GLY A 83 -14.39 12.95 4.72
CA GLY A 83 -14.40 11.90 5.74
C GLY A 83 -13.68 12.27 7.00
N GLY A 84 -12.94 13.38 7.02
CA GLY A 84 -12.24 13.82 8.20
C GLY A 84 -10.88 13.12 8.41
N VAL A 85 -10.23 12.70 7.35
CA VAL A 85 -8.89 12.15 7.41
C VAL A 85 -7.90 13.29 7.62
N SER A 86 -7.05 13.17 8.62
CA SER A 86 -6.02 14.18 8.89
C SER A 86 -4.89 14.09 7.88
N ARG A 87 -4.12 15.18 7.75
CA ARG A 87 -2.99 15.23 6.82
C ARG A 87 -1.95 14.16 7.13
N LEU A 88 -1.61 13.99 8.40
CA LEU A 88 -0.84 12.85 8.90
C LEU A 88 -1.76 12.12 9.87
N HIS A 89 -2.44 11.10 9.37
CA HIS A 89 -3.48 10.42 10.16
C HIS A 89 -2.93 9.23 10.92
N ALA A 90 -2.27 8.34 10.23
CA ALA A 90 -1.71 7.14 10.83
C ALA A 90 -0.57 6.62 9.98
N LYS A 91 0.18 5.67 10.51
CA LYS A 91 1.20 4.98 9.72
C LYS A 91 1.13 3.50 10.00
N ILE A 92 1.48 2.72 8.99
CA ILE A 92 1.63 1.27 9.11
C ILE A 92 3.12 0.98 9.22
N LEU A 93 3.48 0.18 10.22
CA LEU A 93 4.85 -0.23 10.45
C LEU A 93 4.99 -1.69 10.01
N LYS A 94 6.00 -1.97 9.20
CA LYS A 94 6.29 -3.31 8.73
C LYS A 94 7.56 -3.80 9.42
N GLU A 95 7.45 -4.83 10.24
CA GLU A 95 8.56 -5.44 10.93
C GLU A 95 8.60 -6.92 10.59
N GLY A 96 9.39 -7.30 9.58
CA GLY A 96 9.41 -8.68 9.09
C GLY A 96 8.02 -9.09 8.59
N ASP A 97 7.44 -10.09 9.22
CA ASP A 97 6.09 -10.58 8.86
C ASP A 97 4.99 -9.94 9.70
N VAL A 98 5.34 -9.01 10.58
CA VAL A 98 4.40 -8.37 11.48
C VAL A 98 4.11 -6.96 11.02
N TYR A 99 2.84 -6.60 11.01
CA TYR A 99 2.40 -5.26 10.69
C TYR A 99 1.76 -4.62 11.90
N LYS A 100 2.02 -3.33 12.09
CA LYS A 100 1.42 -2.54 13.16
C LYS A 100 0.88 -1.25 12.59
N ILE A 101 -0.10 -0.67 13.24
CA ILE A 101 -0.64 0.63 12.89
C ILE A 101 -0.58 1.56 14.09
N GLU A 102 -0.18 2.79 13.84
CA GLU A 102 -0.04 3.81 14.88
C GLU A 102 -0.76 5.07 14.45
N ASP A 103 -1.62 5.60 15.33
CA ASP A 103 -2.27 6.88 15.10
C ASP A 103 -1.28 8.02 15.35
N LEU A 104 -1.22 8.97 14.43
CA LEU A 104 -0.27 10.09 14.50
C LEU A 104 -0.86 11.35 15.14
N GLY A 105 -1.84 11.19 16.03
CA GLY A 105 -2.51 12.32 16.65
C GLY A 105 -3.60 12.91 15.77
N SER A 106 -4.30 12.08 15.05
CA SER A 106 -5.35 12.50 14.11
C SER A 106 -6.52 13.14 14.84
N THR A 107 -7.22 14.05 14.15
CA THR A 107 -8.37 14.74 14.70
C THR A 107 -9.52 13.79 15.02
N ASN A 108 -9.78 12.84 14.14
CA ASN A 108 -10.90 11.91 14.28
C ASN A 108 -10.48 10.53 14.74
N ALA A 109 -9.22 10.36 15.13
CA ALA A 109 -8.65 9.11 15.61
C ALA A 109 -8.61 8.00 14.54
N THR A 110 -7.90 6.93 14.85
CA THR A 110 -7.83 5.73 14.04
C THR A 110 -8.58 4.63 14.78
N VAL A 111 -9.44 3.92 14.09
CA VAL A 111 -10.22 2.83 14.67
C VAL A 111 -9.87 1.55 13.94
N VAL A 112 -9.52 0.50 14.68
CA VAL A 112 -9.24 -0.83 14.13
C VAL A 112 -10.21 -1.82 14.75
N ASN A 113 -10.99 -2.50 13.91
CA ASN A 113 -11.99 -3.47 14.35
C ASN A 113 -12.91 -2.90 15.45
N LYS A 114 -13.37 -1.66 15.22
CA LYS A 114 -14.25 -0.92 16.13
C LYS A 114 -13.59 -0.50 17.44
N GLN A 115 -12.26 -0.57 17.50
CA GLN A 115 -11.51 -0.19 18.68
C GLN A 115 -10.67 1.05 18.36
N ARG A 116 -10.93 2.11 19.10
CA ARG A 116 -10.21 3.37 18.90
C ARG A 116 -8.79 3.26 19.45
N LEU A 117 -7.82 3.66 18.65
CA LEU A 117 -6.41 3.64 19.06
C LEU A 117 -6.06 4.88 19.86
N SER A 118 -5.15 4.70 20.81
CA SER A 118 -4.53 5.85 21.48
C SER A 118 -3.46 6.42 20.56
N PRO A 119 -3.30 7.77 20.52
CA PRO A 119 -2.26 8.38 19.70
C PRO A 119 -0.88 7.87 20.08
N HIS A 120 -0.06 7.64 19.05
CA HIS A 120 1.34 7.21 19.20
C HIS A 120 1.52 5.86 19.92
N THR A 121 0.50 5.02 19.87
CA THR A 121 0.56 3.68 20.45
C THR A 121 0.35 2.63 19.35
N PRO A 122 1.42 1.96 18.89
CA PRO A 122 1.28 0.96 17.84
C PRO A 122 0.47 -0.25 18.27
N VAL A 123 -0.35 -0.75 17.37
CA VAL A 123 -1.19 -1.93 17.60
C VAL A 123 -0.98 -2.91 16.46
N THR A 124 -0.92 -4.18 16.78
CA THR A 124 -0.74 -5.21 15.75
C THR A 124 -1.87 -5.21 14.74
N LEU A 125 -1.51 -5.27 13.47
CA LEU A 125 -2.45 -5.25 12.35
C LEU A 125 -2.35 -6.57 11.61
N LYS A 126 -3.51 -7.14 11.26
CA LYS A 126 -3.57 -8.41 10.53
C LYS A 126 -4.40 -8.26 9.28
N THR A 127 -4.15 -9.13 8.30
CA THR A 127 -4.94 -9.13 7.09
C THR A 127 -6.42 -9.37 7.44
N GLY A 128 -7.30 -8.59 6.82
CA GLY A 128 -8.72 -8.65 7.12
C GLY A 128 -9.19 -7.69 8.19
N ASP A 129 -8.28 -7.00 8.86
CA ASP A 129 -8.66 -6.02 9.87
C ASP A 129 -9.33 -4.81 9.22
N GLU A 130 -10.41 -4.35 9.85
CA GLU A 130 -11.10 -3.15 9.39
C GLU A 130 -10.49 -1.93 10.05
N ILE A 131 -10.12 -0.96 9.23
CA ILE A 131 -9.52 0.29 9.70
C ILE A 131 -10.44 1.44 9.29
N ARG A 132 -10.57 2.41 10.17
CA ARG A 132 -11.38 3.59 9.88
C ARG A 132 -10.61 4.86 10.25
N PHE A 133 -10.54 5.78 9.30
CA PHE A 133 -10.01 7.12 9.49
C PHE A 133 -11.17 8.09 9.39
N GLY A 134 -11.69 8.58 10.51
CA GLY A 134 -12.86 9.41 10.49
C GLY A 134 -14.06 8.64 9.92
N LYS A 135 -14.54 9.05 8.74
CA LYS A 135 -15.64 8.37 8.06
C LYS A 135 -15.19 7.43 6.96
N VAL A 136 -13.90 7.39 6.67
CA VAL A 136 -13.35 6.51 5.63
C VAL A 136 -13.00 5.17 6.24
N ALA A 137 -13.69 4.14 5.80
CA ALA A 137 -13.46 2.78 6.28
C ALA A 137 -12.83 1.94 5.18
N PHE A 138 -11.86 1.11 5.54
CA PHE A 138 -11.19 0.23 4.61
C PHE A 138 -10.70 -1.03 5.33
N GLU A 139 -10.35 -2.03 4.54
CA GLU A 139 -9.87 -3.30 5.06
C GLU A 139 -8.41 -3.49 4.68
N PHE A 140 -7.61 -3.94 5.63
CA PHE A 140 -6.18 -4.18 5.40
C PHE A 140 -5.98 -5.57 4.83
N LYS A 141 -5.23 -5.67 3.74
CA LYS A 141 -4.90 -6.94 3.09
C LYS A 141 -3.38 -7.05 2.94
N ALA A 142 -2.83 -8.10 3.51
CA ALA A 142 -1.39 -8.33 3.51
C ALA A 142 -0.99 -9.65 2.85
N ALA A 143 -1.89 -10.30 2.16
CA ALA A 143 -1.58 -11.60 1.57
C ALA A 143 -1.87 -11.65 0.10
#